data_45b545068b3711181cd9afebcce257c0
#
_entry.id   45b545068b3711181cd9afebcce257c0
#
_cell.length_a   1.000
_cell.length_b   1.000
_cell.length_c   1.000
_cell.angle_alpha   90.00
_cell.angle_beta   90.00
_cell.angle_gamma   90.00
#
_symmetry.space_group_name_H-M   'P 1'
#
loop_
_entity.id
_entity.type
_entity.pdbx_description
1 polymer ?
#
loop_
_entity_poly.entity_id
_entity_poly.type
_entity_poly.pdbx_seq_one_letter_code
_entity_poly.pdbx_strand_id
1 'polypeptide(L)'
;MLFHTRIAAAIAALSVSTLALAAGPAVVKGPGENPGCFKPWTDQTKYFQWPAKKGPYRIALANGFVGNTWRIQMIKMAKAYAATPEMKGNIKEFKIVSTGTDVAAQIASIDNFINSGYDAIITIAVNPTAFAPVIKRANAAGVVLVPFDNVLDSEEVMQVNEDQTGLGTAYGEWMIKHLPKKTGKLLEVRGLPGNSVDRDRHVGFRKVVEAPGNKFEIVEVVGNWDDGTAQKVVADAVAVHKKFDGMIVQGGSTGAVRALIDAKHPMIPVAGESENGFRKLCAERAKDGLICNSLGQSPGLVAISMKAAVAALQGKVMPQLISVPIPQTQHPNFKAGVNYF
;
A
#
# COMPACT_ATOMS: atom_id res chain seq x y z
N MET A 1 18.49 70.56 53.67
CA MET A 1 17.39 69.72 53.16
C MET A 1 17.88 69.09 51.88
N LEU A 2 18.27 67.82 51.94
CA LEU A 2 18.77 67.04 50.82
C LEU A 2 17.65 66.04 50.38
N PHE A 3 17.13 66.25 49.17
CA PHE A 3 16.15 65.32 48.56
C PHE A 3 16.90 64.18 47.86
N HIS A 4 16.70 62.96 48.32
CA HIS A 4 17.17 61.76 47.67
C HIS A 4 16.11 61.20 46.72
N THR A 5 16.31 61.33 45.42
CA THR A 5 15.44 60.72 44.41
C THR A 5 15.89 59.29 44.18
N ARG A 6 15.06 58.31 44.53
CA ARG A 6 15.30 56.89 44.23
C ARG A 6 14.75 56.61 42.82
N ILE A 7 15.59 56.24 41.88
CA ILE A 7 15.24 55.72 40.56
C ILE A 7 15.04 54.22 40.71
N ALA A 8 13.81 53.77 40.56
CA ALA A 8 13.50 52.32 40.45
C ALA A 8 13.68 51.87 38.99
N ALA A 9 14.66 51.04 38.72
CA ALA A 9 14.86 50.39 37.42
C ALA A 9 13.94 49.17 37.35
N ALA A 10 12.92 49.23 36.48
CA ALA A 10 12.09 48.07 36.15
C ALA A 10 12.81 47.21 35.11
N ILE A 11 13.26 46.03 35.49
CA ILE A 11 13.81 45.01 34.58
C ILE A 11 12.62 44.30 33.97
N ALA A 12 12.32 44.59 32.69
CA ALA A 12 11.37 43.81 31.90
C ALA A 12 12.03 42.49 31.46
N ALA A 13 11.64 41.41 32.07
CA ALA A 13 12.01 40.07 31.63
C ALA A 13 11.30 39.73 30.31
N LEU A 14 12.01 39.84 29.19
CA LEU A 14 11.56 39.28 27.90
C LEU A 14 11.58 37.74 28.03
N SER A 15 10.43 37.15 28.20
CA SER A 15 10.23 35.70 27.99
C SER A 15 10.33 35.41 26.49
N VAL A 16 11.50 34.98 26.05
CA VAL A 16 11.69 34.40 24.71
C VAL A 16 10.99 33.04 24.73
N SER A 17 9.76 33.00 24.26
CA SER A 17 9.09 31.74 23.95
C SER A 17 9.84 31.12 22.79
N THR A 18 10.75 30.18 23.05
CA THR A 18 11.29 29.29 22.04
C THR A 18 10.14 28.48 21.48
N LEU A 19 9.65 28.86 20.30
CA LEU A 19 8.86 27.95 19.47
C LEU A 19 9.78 26.74 19.26
N ALA A 20 9.47 25.64 19.96
CA ALA A 20 10.06 24.36 19.65
C ALA A 20 9.63 24.06 18.20
N LEU A 21 10.56 24.17 17.26
CA LEU A 21 10.35 23.67 15.91
C LEU A 21 9.90 22.22 16.06
N ALA A 22 8.73 21.92 15.54
CA ALA A 22 8.23 20.55 15.51
C ALA A 22 9.25 19.71 14.77
N ALA A 23 9.98 18.89 15.52
CA ALA A 23 11.02 18.05 14.94
C ALA A 23 10.38 16.82 14.33
N GLY A 24 10.89 16.38 13.16
CA GLY A 24 10.59 15.08 12.61
C GLY A 24 10.94 13.95 13.60
N PRO A 25 10.74 12.68 13.20
CA PRO A 25 10.98 11.56 14.10
C PRO A 25 12.46 11.45 14.47
N ALA A 26 12.75 11.18 15.74
CA ALA A 26 14.06 10.72 16.16
C ALA A 26 14.27 9.26 15.77
N VAL A 27 15.46 8.90 15.33
CA VAL A 27 15.85 7.48 15.18
C VAL A 27 16.21 6.93 16.56
N VAL A 28 15.56 5.89 16.98
CA VAL A 28 15.70 5.30 18.32
C VAL A 28 15.95 3.79 18.24
N LYS A 29 16.29 3.19 19.38
CA LYS A 29 16.42 1.72 19.48
C LYS A 29 15.06 1.08 19.69
N GLY A 30 14.84 -0.10 19.04
CA GLY A 30 13.71 -0.96 19.33
C GLY A 30 13.80 -1.66 20.70
N PRO A 31 12.82 -2.47 21.04
CA PRO A 31 11.68 -2.85 20.23
C PRO A 31 10.65 -1.72 20.10
N GLY A 32 9.83 -1.80 19.04
CA GLY A 32 8.71 -0.90 18.84
C GLY A 32 7.47 -1.29 19.66
N GLU A 33 6.50 -0.40 19.66
CA GLU A 33 5.19 -0.62 20.26
C GLU A 33 4.45 -1.77 19.56
N ASN A 34 3.76 -2.61 20.35
CA ASN A 34 2.88 -3.67 19.86
C ASN A 34 3.46 -4.48 18.67
N PRO A 35 4.55 -5.26 18.86
CA PRO A 35 5.22 -5.98 17.76
C PRO A 35 4.31 -6.98 17.03
N GLY A 36 3.23 -7.43 17.66
CA GLY A 36 2.23 -8.31 17.03
C GLY A 36 1.40 -7.61 15.95
N CYS A 37 1.23 -6.27 16.05
CA CYS A 37 0.52 -5.45 15.07
C CYS A 37 1.48 -4.71 14.14
N PHE A 38 2.60 -4.22 14.68
CA PHE A 38 3.59 -3.40 13.99
C PHE A 38 4.92 -4.16 13.88
N LYS A 39 4.88 -5.28 13.16
CA LYS A 39 6.07 -6.10 12.94
C LYS A 39 7.09 -5.34 12.09
N PRO A 40 8.36 -5.22 12.51
CA PRO A 40 9.40 -4.63 11.66
C PRO A 40 9.62 -5.50 10.41
N TRP A 41 10.03 -4.86 9.31
CA TRP A 41 10.29 -5.54 8.03
C TRP A 41 11.40 -6.58 8.16
N THR A 42 12.50 -6.20 8.78
CA THR A 42 13.64 -7.07 9.13
C THR A 42 14.16 -6.72 10.51
N ASP A 43 15.08 -7.50 11.03
CA ASP A 43 15.77 -7.22 12.30
C ASP A 43 16.65 -5.96 12.26
N GLN A 44 16.98 -5.45 11.05
CA GLN A 44 17.73 -4.21 10.83
C GLN A 44 16.83 -3.00 10.62
N THR A 45 15.51 -3.18 10.63
CA THR A 45 14.57 -2.07 10.46
C THR A 45 14.80 -1.00 11.52
N LYS A 46 14.99 0.24 11.09
CA LYS A 46 15.11 1.41 11.98
C LYS A 46 13.80 1.63 12.74
N TYR A 47 13.89 2.29 13.88
CA TYR A 47 12.73 2.69 14.65
C TYR A 47 12.68 4.21 14.75
N PHE A 48 11.48 4.74 14.65
CA PHE A 48 11.17 6.16 14.77
C PHE A 48 10.37 6.45 16.03
N GLN A 49 10.59 7.63 16.60
CA GLN A 49 9.77 8.16 17.67
C GLN A 49 9.52 9.65 17.43
N TRP A 50 8.27 10.03 17.33
CA TRP A 50 7.85 11.44 17.27
C TRP A 50 7.63 11.99 18.66
N PRO A 51 7.76 13.32 18.87
CA PRO A 51 7.27 13.96 20.07
C PRO A 51 5.78 13.67 20.26
N ALA A 52 5.38 13.25 21.47
CA ALA A 52 3.99 12.96 21.75
C ALA A 52 3.12 14.21 21.62
N LYS A 53 2.00 14.11 20.93
CA LYS A 53 0.98 15.15 20.81
C LYS A 53 -0.23 14.81 21.66
N LYS A 54 -0.90 15.84 22.19
CA LYS A 54 -2.18 15.67 22.89
C LYS A 54 -3.31 15.51 21.86
N GLY A 55 -4.02 14.39 21.91
CA GLY A 55 -5.23 14.19 21.10
C GLY A 55 -6.47 14.97 21.58
N PRO A 56 -7.61 14.85 20.90
CA PRO A 56 -7.81 14.06 19.68
C PRO A 56 -7.22 14.70 18.42
N TYR A 57 -6.87 13.89 17.42
CA TYR A 57 -6.05 14.28 16.26
C TYR A 57 -6.89 14.58 15.01
N ARG A 58 -6.33 15.41 14.13
CA ARG A 58 -6.79 15.61 12.76
C ARG A 58 -5.97 14.71 11.83
N ILE A 59 -6.61 13.73 11.19
CA ILE A 59 -5.97 12.75 10.33
C ILE A 59 -6.55 12.85 8.93
N ALA A 60 -5.69 12.78 7.90
CA ALA A 60 -6.11 12.78 6.51
C ALA A 60 -5.69 11.50 5.78
N LEU A 61 -6.45 11.13 4.75
CA LEU A 61 -6.06 10.16 3.74
C LEU A 61 -5.90 10.88 2.40
N ALA A 62 -4.66 11.07 1.97
CA ALA A 62 -4.30 11.58 0.66
C ALA A 62 -4.18 10.39 -0.32
N ASN A 63 -5.32 10.00 -0.89
CA ASN A 63 -5.38 8.90 -1.85
C ASN A 63 -5.11 9.41 -3.27
N GLY A 64 -4.43 8.59 -4.07
CA GLY A 64 -4.25 8.85 -5.49
C GLY A 64 -5.39 8.24 -6.32
N PHE A 65 -5.08 7.16 -7.04
CA PHE A 65 -5.98 6.43 -7.91
C PHE A 65 -7.22 5.84 -7.20
N VAL A 66 -8.37 5.82 -7.85
CA VAL A 66 -9.67 5.31 -7.31
C VAL A 66 -10.36 4.33 -8.29
N GLY A 67 -9.73 3.94 -9.38
CA GLY A 67 -10.38 3.24 -10.50
C GLY A 67 -10.76 1.79 -10.25
N ASN A 68 -10.43 1.16 -9.12
CA ASN A 68 -10.72 -0.24 -8.88
C ASN A 68 -11.48 -0.51 -7.57
N THR A 69 -12.03 -1.72 -7.46
CA THR A 69 -12.81 -2.15 -6.28
C THR A 69 -12.01 -2.14 -4.99
N TRP A 70 -10.71 -2.49 -5.03
CA TRP A 70 -9.83 -2.47 -3.86
C TRP A 70 -9.75 -1.05 -3.26
N ARG A 71 -9.51 -0.02 -4.08
CA ARG A 71 -9.43 1.38 -3.64
C ARG A 71 -10.76 1.90 -3.11
N ILE A 72 -11.88 1.52 -3.75
CA ILE A 72 -13.23 1.87 -3.27
C ILE A 72 -13.49 1.25 -1.89
N GLN A 73 -13.15 -0.02 -1.71
CA GLN A 73 -13.30 -0.70 -0.41
C GLN A 73 -12.35 -0.12 0.63
N MET A 74 -11.10 0.16 0.29
CA MET A 74 -10.13 0.81 1.18
C MET A 74 -10.68 2.13 1.73
N ILE A 75 -11.26 2.99 0.89
CA ILE A 75 -11.89 4.25 1.34
C ILE A 75 -13.07 3.99 2.28
N LYS A 76 -13.93 3.00 1.97
CA LYS A 76 -15.04 2.62 2.87
C LYS A 76 -14.54 2.10 4.21
N MET A 77 -13.51 1.25 4.20
CA MET A 77 -12.91 0.70 5.41
C MET A 77 -12.22 1.78 6.25
N ALA A 78 -11.53 2.74 5.63
CA ALA A 78 -10.94 3.88 6.32
C ALA A 78 -11.99 4.70 7.07
N LYS A 79 -13.12 5.01 6.41
CA LYS A 79 -14.25 5.72 7.05
C LYS A 79 -14.86 4.91 8.19
N ALA A 80 -15.11 3.62 7.96
CA ALA A 80 -15.67 2.73 8.98
C ALA A 80 -14.74 2.58 10.18
N TYR A 81 -13.45 2.41 9.94
CA TYR A 81 -12.47 2.27 11.02
C TYR A 81 -12.30 3.56 11.83
N ALA A 82 -12.27 4.73 11.19
CA ALA A 82 -12.26 6.02 11.90
C ALA A 82 -13.45 6.19 12.86
N ALA A 83 -14.58 5.56 12.56
CA ALA A 83 -15.81 5.62 13.37
C ALA A 83 -15.88 4.54 14.46
N THR A 84 -14.94 3.60 14.54
CA THR A 84 -14.91 2.55 15.57
C THR A 84 -14.70 3.14 16.97
N PRO A 85 -15.15 2.45 18.04
CA PRO A 85 -14.87 2.88 19.42
C PRO A 85 -13.36 3.06 19.70
N GLU A 86 -12.50 2.22 19.12
CA GLU A 86 -11.04 2.29 19.24
C GLU A 86 -10.48 3.62 18.71
N MET A 87 -10.99 4.11 17.57
CA MET A 87 -10.46 5.29 16.89
C MET A 87 -11.20 6.59 17.20
N LYS A 88 -12.51 6.51 17.48
CA LYS A 88 -13.37 7.69 17.72
C LYS A 88 -12.89 8.61 18.84
N GLY A 89 -12.27 8.05 19.88
CA GLY A 89 -11.67 8.83 20.97
C GLY A 89 -10.35 9.50 20.60
N ASN A 90 -9.68 9.01 19.56
CA ASN A 90 -8.38 9.51 19.10
C ASN A 90 -8.49 10.49 17.93
N ILE A 91 -9.58 10.43 17.15
CA ILE A 91 -9.73 11.22 15.91
C ILE A 91 -10.77 12.33 16.11
N LYS A 92 -10.34 13.58 15.98
CA LYS A 92 -11.21 14.77 15.96
C LYS A 92 -11.82 15.00 14.58
N GLU A 93 -11.03 14.78 13.53
CA GLU A 93 -11.43 14.96 12.14
C GLU A 93 -10.71 13.93 11.26
N PHE A 94 -11.46 13.28 10.37
CA PHE A 94 -10.91 12.41 9.35
C PHE A 94 -11.35 12.86 7.96
N LYS A 95 -10.40 13.29 7.12
CA LYS A 95 -10.68 13.78 5.78
C LYS A 95 -10.02 12.93 4.71
N ILE A 96 -10.69 12.71 3.60
CA ILE A 96 -10.19 11.93 2.47
C ILE A 96 -10.22 12.80 1.22
N VAL A 97 -9.11 12.84 0.49
CA VAL A 97 -8.98 13.46 -0.82
C VAL A 97 -8.40 12.42 -1.78
N SER A 98 -8.94 12.34 -2.98
CA SER A 98 -8.44 11.49 -4.07
C SER A 98 -8.11 12.37 -5.28
N THR A 99 -6.91 12.19 -5.83
CA THR A 99 -6.34 13.06 -6.88
C THR A 99 -6.13 12.36 -8.22
N GLY A 100 -6.56 11.10 -8.33
CA GLY A 100 -6.30 10.30 -9.53
C GLY A 100 -4.83 9.88 -9.63
N THR A 101 -4.29 9.86 -10.83
CA THR A 101 -2.90 9.46 -11.11
C THR A 101 -1.94 10.64 -11.21
N ASP A 102 -2.40 11.86 -10.97
CA ASP A 102 -1.59 13.08 -11.01
C ASP A 102 -0.73 13.19 -9.75
N VAL A 103 0.58 13.02 -9.92
CA VAL A 103 1.58 13.09 -8.86
C VAL A 103 1.64 14.47 -8.21
N ALA A 104 1.59 15.54 -9.02
CA ALA A 104 1.68 16.91 -8.53
C ALA A 104 0.44 17.27 -7.70
N ALA A 105 -0.75 16.86 -8.16
CA ALA A 105 -1.99 17.05 -7.41
C ALA A 105 -1.98 16.28 -6.07
N GLN A 106 -1.41 15.06 -6.03
CA GLN A 106 -1.29 14.32 -4.78
C GLN A 106 -0.33 14.99 -3.80
N ILE A 107 0.84 15.43 -4.25
CA ILE A 107 1.79 16.20 -3.44
C ILE A 107 1.15 17.48 -2.92
N ALA A 108 0.45 18.24 -3.78
CA ALA A 108 -0.25 19.47 -3.38
C ALA A 108 -1.34 19.19 -2.33
N SER A 109 -2.05 18.06 -2.43
CA SER A 109 -3.05 17.67 -1.41
C SER A 109 -2.41 17.39 -0.05
N ILE A 110 -1.23 16.75 -0.02
CA ILE A 110 -0.47 16.52 1.21
C ILE A 110 0.02 17.84 1.80
N ASP A 111 0.56 18.75 0.98
CA ASP A 111 0.99 20.08 1.42
C ASP A 111 -0.19 20.90 2.00
N ASN A 112 -1.37 20.81 1.38
CA ASN A 112 -2.57 21.46 1.90
C ASN A 112 -2.98 20.92 3.29
N PHE A 113 -2.83 19.61 3.53
CA PHE A 113 -3.09 19.03 4.85
C PHE A 113 -2.04 19.47 5.88
N ILE A 114 -0.75 19.51 5.52
CA ILE A 114 0.32 20.03 6.37
C ILE A 114 0.01 21.47 6.78
N ASN A 115 -0.25 22.34 5.80
CA ASN A 115 -0.52 23.77 6.01
C ASN A 115 -1.84 24.02 6.77
N SER A 116 -2.79 23.11 6.67
CA SER A 116 -4.07 23.17 7.42
C SER A 116 -3.97 22.62 8.85
N GLY A 117 -2.78 22.22 9.31
CA GLY A 117 -2.53 21.75 10.68
C GLY A 117 -3.11 20.36 10.97
N TYR A 118 -3.08 19.45 9.99
CA TYR A 118 -3.33 18.05 10.27
C TYR A 118 -2.15 17.43 11.02
N ASP A 119 -2.45 16.49 11.93
CA ASP A 119 -1.44 15.85 12.77
C ASP A 119 -0.79 14.66 12.08
N ALA A 120 -1.57 13.91 11.30
CA ALA A 120 -1.08 12.81 10.48
C ALA A 120 -1.75 12.76 9.10
N ILE A 121 -1.00 12.26 8.13
CA ILE A 121 -1.46 12.05 6.75
C ILE A 121 -1.09 10.62 6.36
N ILE A 122 -2.10 9.82 6.04
CA ILE A 122 -1.93 8.49 5.48
C ILE A 122 -2.00 8.66 3.96
N THR A 123 -1.13 8.00 3.23
CA THR A 123 -1.11 8.13 1.77
C THR A 123 -0.86 6.80 1.08
N ILE A 124 -1.45 6.63 -0.08
CA ILE A 124 -1.18 5.52 -0.99
C ILE A 124 -0.68 6.13 -2.30
N ALA A 125 0.64 6.12 -2.45
CA ALA A 125 1.33 6.98 -3.41
C ALA A 125 1.14 6.52 -4.86
N VAL A 126 0.98 7.47 -5.77
CA VAL A 126 0.90 7.18 -7.22
C VAL A 126 2.27 7.00 -7.86
N ASN A 127 3.32 7.50 -7.21
CA ASN A 127 4.71 7.39 -7.68
C ASN A 127 5.66 7.22 -6.47
N PRO A 128 6.66 6.30 -6.52
CA PRO A 128 7.50 6.02 -5.35
C PRO A 128 8.60 7.06 -5.09
N THR A 129 9.02 7.85 -6.07
CA THR A 129 10.25 8.65 -5.99
C THR A 129 10.02 10.16 -5.86
N ALA A 130 8.86 10.68 -6.29
CA ALA A 130 8.61 12.13 -6.38
C ALA A 130 8.36 12.83 -5.03
N PHE A 131 8.22 12.07 -3.94
CA PHE A 131 7.71 12.59 -2.65
C PHE A 131 8.79 13.09 -1.68
N ALA A 132 10.08 12.95 -1.98
CA ALA A 132 11.15 13.35 -1.07
C ALA A 132 11.02 14.80 -0.53
N PRO A 133 10.65 15.84 -1.33
CA PRO A 133 10.46 17.18 -0.80
C PRO A 133 9.28 17.31 0.18
N VAL A 134 8.16 16.62 -0.07
CA VAL A 134 6.99 16.70 0.82
C VAL A 134 7.19 15.91 2.10
N ILE A 135 7.96 14.80 2.08
CA ILE A 135 8.41 14.10 3.29
C ILE A 135 9.17 15.05 4.21
N LYS A 136 10.13 15.80 3.67
CA LYS A 136 10.90 16.79 4.45
C LYS A 136 10.01 17.87 5.04
N ARG A 137 9.02 18.38 4.29
CA ARG A 137 8.07 19.37 4.81
C ARG A 137 7.16 18.80 5.91
N ALA A 138 6.66 17.58 5.75
CA ALA A 138 5.88 16.90 6.78
C ALA A 138 6.70 16.72 8.06
N ASN A 139 7.93 16.22 7.94
CA ASN A 139 8.84 16.06 9.08
C ASN A 139 9.15 17.40 9.76
N ALA A 140 9.47 18.44 9.00
CA ALA A 140 9.73 19.78 9.54
C ALA A 140 8.52 20.38 10.26
N ALA A 141 7.31 20.08 9.81
CA ALA A 141 6.06 20.51 10.44
C ALA A 141 5.62 19.59 11.62
N GLY A 142 6.36 18.51 11.90
CA GLY A 142 5.99 17.50 12.89
C GLY A 142 4.71 16.73 12.54
N VAL A 143 4.40 16.62 11.26
CA VAL A 143 3.26 15.86 10.75
C VAL A 143 3.70 14.41 10.47
N VAL A 144 2.99 13.44 11.00
CA VAL A 144 3.27 12.02 10.76
C VAL A 144 2.74 11.63 9.39
N LEU A 145 3.63 11.42 8.43
CA LEU A 145 3.28 10.91 7.10
C LEU A 145 3.43 9.39 7.08
N VAL A 146 2.39 8.67 6.64
CA VAL A 146 2.37 7.19 6.61
C VAL A 146 1.95 6.70 5.23
N PRO A 147 2.90 6.50 4.30
CA PRO A 147 2.65 5.75 3.08
C PRO A 147 2.31 4.29 3.40
N PHE A 148 1.38 3.70 2.64
CA PHE A 148 1.05 2.29 2.78
C PHE A 148 0.71 1.67 1.43
N ASP A 149 0.86 0.34 1.32
CA ASP A 149 0.66 -0.45 0.10
C ASP A 149 1.57 0.04 -1.05
N ASN A 150 1.22 1.14 -1.67
CA ASN A 150 2.07 1.84 -2.63
C ASN A 150 3.05 2.74 -1.87
N VAL A 151 4.14 2.15 -1.41
CA VAL A 151 5.15 2.81 -0.58
C VAL A 151 6.10 3.70 -1.40
N LEU A 152 6.81 4.56 -0.69
CA LEU A 152 7.80 5.47 -1.24
C LEU A 152 9.21 4.86 -1.16
N ASP A 153 10.04 5.15 -2.14
CA ASP A 153 11.47 4.80 -2.12
C ASP A 153 12.22 5.76 -1.17
N SER A 154 11.92 5.67 0.14
CA SER A 154 12.48 6.53 1.17
C SER A 154 12.57 5.84 2.52
N GLU A 155 13.68 6.04 3.21
CA GLU A 155 13.89 5.62 4.60
C GLU A 155 13.59 6.72 5.63
N GLU A 156 13.14 7.90 5.20
CA GLU A 156 12.87 9.07 6.05
C GLU A 156 11.40 9.15 6.52
N VAL A 157 10.61 8.13 6.24
CA VAL A 157 9.18 8.09 6.52
C VAL A 157 8.75 6.71 7.05
N MET A 158 7.83 6.69 8.00
CA MET A 158 7.23 5.44 8.48
C MET A 158 6.25 4.90 7.46
N GLN A 159 6.36 3.63 7.09
CA GLN A 159 5.57 3.00 6.04
C GLN A 159 4.96 1.68 6.48
N VAL A 160 3.86 1.30 5.86
CA VAL A 160 3.18 0.01 6.08
C VAL A 160 3.05 -0.72 4.75
N ASN A 161 3.64 -1.90 4.65
CA ASN A 161 3.64 -2.64 3.39
C ASN A 161 3.58 -4.16 3.59
N GLU A 162 3.15 -4.84 2.56
CA GLU A 162 3.40 -6.26 2.34
C GLU A 162 4.60 -6.44 1.40
N ASP A 163 5.23 -7.61 1.43
CA ASP A 163 6.38 -7.90 0.55
C ASP A 163 5.92 -8.09 -0.91
N GLN A 164 5.84 -6.99 -1.66
CA GLN A 164 5.39 -6.99 -3.04
C GLN A 164 6.34 -7.78 -3.96
N THR A 165 7.66 -7.73 -3.71
CA THR A 165 8.64 -8.54 -4.44
C THR A 165 8.47 -10.02 -4.11
N GLY A 166 8.27 -10.34 -2.83
CA GLY A 166 7.96 -11.70 -2.38
C GLY A 166 6.64 -12.22 -2.96
N LEU A 167 5.63 -11.35 -3.09
CA LEU A 167 4.36 -11.69 -3.75
C LEU A 167 4.57 -12.04 -5.23
N GLY A 168 5.32 -11.23 -5.97
CA GLY A 168 5.70 -11.53 -7.35
C GLY A 168 6.48 -12.83 -7.47
N THR A 169 7.44 -13.07 -6.56
CA THR A 169 8.19 -14.32 -6.46
C THR A 169 7.26 -15.52 -6.27
N ALA A 170 6.30 -15.40 -5.34
CA ALA A 170 5.31 -16.46 -5.08
C ALA A 170 4.40 -16.75 -6.28
N TYR A 171 4.06 -15.74 -7.09
CA TYR A 171 3.37 -15.95 -8.37
C TYR A 171 4.22 -16.81 -9.32
N GLY A 172 5.49 -16.48 -9.48
CA GLY A 172 6.40 -17.20 -10.36
C GLY A 172 6.66 -18.64 -9.90
N GLU A 173 6.95 -18.85 -8.63
CA GLU A 173 7.20 -20.17 -8.05
C GLU A 173 5.98 -21.09 -8.19
N TRP A 174 4.79 -20.55 -7.86
CA TRP A 174 3.55 -21.30 -8.00
C TRP A 174 3.28 -21.63 -9.47
N MET A 175 3.50 -20.70 -10.39
CA MET A 175 3.32 -20.90 -11.82
C MET A 175 4.20 -22.04 -12.33
N ILE A 176 5.50 -22.01 -12.06
CA ILE A 176 6.45 -23.05 -12.50
C ILE A 176 6.06 -24.42 -11.95
N LYS A 177 5.58 -24.48 -10.71
CA LYS A 177 5.14 -25.74 -10.06
C LYS A 177 3.93 -26.35 -10.75
N HIS A 178 3.05 -25.54 -11.34
CA HIS A 178 1.79 -26.02 -11.93
C HIS A 178 1.84 -26.12 -13.46
N LEU A 179 2.96 -25.82 -14.06
CA LEU A 179 3.20 -26.05 -15.48
C LEU A 179 3.87 -27.42 -15.70
N PRO A 180 3.48 -28.17 -16.74
CA PRO A 180 4.04 -29.51 -17.00
C PRO A 180 5.50 -29.47 -17.41
N LYS A 181 5.99 -28.34 -17.89
CA LYS A 181 7.37 -28.12 -18.36
C LYS A 181 7.81 -26.70 -17.97
N LYS A 182 9.13 -26.52 -17.84
CA LYS A 182 9.76 -25.20 -17.63
C LYS A 182 9.92 -24.41 -18.94
N THR A 183 8.95 -24.52 -19.81
CA THR A 183 8.90 -23.84 -21.12
C THR A 183 7.45 -23.55 -21.44
N GLY A 184 7.19 -22.56 -22.28
CA GLY A 184 5.84 -22.22 -22.72
C GLY A 184 5.67 -20.71 -22.84
N LYS A 185 4.43 -20.30 -23.08
CA LYS A 185 4.08 -18.89 -23.22
C LYS A 185 3.25 -18.44 -22.03
N LEU A 186 3.74 -17.44 -21.29
CA LEU A 186 3.08 -16.86 -20.14
C LEU A 186 2.52 -15.48 -20.47
N LEU A 187 1.37 -15.17 -19.93
CA LEU A 187 0.80 -13.82 -19.97
C LEU A 187 0.98 -13.14 -18.62
N GLU A 188 1.68 -12.01 -18.61
CA GLU A 188 1.82 -11.12 -17.46
C GLU A 188 0.90 -9.92 -17.61
N VAL A 189 -0.12 -9.82 -16.75
CA VAL A 189 -1.03 -8.68 -16.69
C VAL A 189 -0.58 -7.74 -15.58
N ARG A 190 0.07 -6.65 -16.00
CA ARG A 190 0.68 -5.64 -15.15
C ARG A 190 -0.35 -4.73 -14.47
N GLY A 191 0.08 -4.10 -13.41
CA GLY A 191 -0.66 -3.06 -12.72
C GLY A 191 -0.56 -1.67 -13.37
N LEU A 192 -0.55 -0.62 -12.55
CA LEU A 192 -0.39 0.76 -12.99
C LEU A 192 1.10 1.08 -13.19
N PRO A 193 1.56 1.37 -14.40
CA PRO A 193 2.96 1.66 -14.67
C PRO A 193 3.49 2.83 -13.86
N GLY A 194 4.74 2.74 -13.42
CA GLY A 194 5.41 3.77 -12.62
C GLY A 194 5.09 3.72 -11.11
N ASN A 195 4.30 2.74 -10.68
CA ASN A 195 3.97 2.51 -9.29
C ASN A 195 4.90 1.45 -8.65
N SER A 196 5.20 1.59 -7.34
CA SER A 196 6.08 0.67 -6.63
C SER A 196 5.53 -0.76 -6.59
N VAL A 197 4.24 -0.94 -6.36
CA VAL A 197 3.60 -2.27 -6.31
C VAL A 197 3.72 -3.00 -7.66
N ASP A 198 3.42 -2.31 -8.77
CA ASP A 198 3.57 -2.88 -10.10
C ASP A 198 5.02 -3.29 -10.39
N ARG A 199 5.97 -2.39 -10.10
CA ARG A 199 7.41 -2.63 -10.27
C ARG A 199 7.88 -3.85 -9.47
N ASP A 200 7.57 -3.88 -8.19
CA ASP A 200 8.14 -4.86 -7.27
C ASP A 200 7.55 -6.27 -7.51
N ARG A 201 6.25 -6.37 -7.80
CA ARG A 201 5.62 -7.63 -8.22
C ARG A 201 6.21 -8.15 -9.54
N HIS A 202 6.41 -7.26 -10.51
CA HIS A 202 7.06 -7.61 -11.78
C HIS A 202 8.47 -8.14 -11.56
N VAL A 203 9.31 -7.43 -10.80
CA VAL A 203 10.69 -7.85 -10.51
C VAL A 203 10.72 -9.22 -9.83
N GLY A 204 9.86 -9.45 -8.84
CA GLY A 204 9.76 -10.73 -8.15
C GLY A 204 9.36 -11.88 -9.10
N PHE A 205 8.34 -11.67 -9.92
CA PHE A 205 7.88 -12.65 -10.90
C PHE A 205 8.95 -12.97 -11.94
N ARG A 206 9.53 -11.95 -12.57
CA ARG A 206 10.55 -12.10 -13.61
C ARG A 206 11.79 -12.83 -13.10
N LYS A 207 12.25 -12.51 -11.89
CA LYS A 207 13.37 -13.21 -11.25
C LYS A 207 13.20 -14.73 -11.24
N VAL A 208 11.97 -15.21 -11.05
CA VAL A 208 11.69 -16.65 -10.98
C VAL A 208 11.57 -17.27 -12.38
N VAL A 209 10.76 -16.66 -13.26
CA VAL A 209 10.45 -17.27 -14.55
C VAL A 209 11.59 -17.16 -15.57
N GLU A 210 12.46 -16.17 -15.40
CA GLU A 210 13.66 -15.97 -16.22
C GLU A 210 14.91 -16.63 -15.62
N ALA A 211 14.78 -17.37 -14.52
CA ALA A 211 15.90 -18.07 -13.89
C ALA A 211 16.50 -19.12 -14.84
N PRO A 212 17.82 -19.39 -14.72
CA PRO A 212 18.52 -20.38 -15.58
C PRO A 212 17.80 -21.73 -15.60
N GLY A 213 17.63 -22.30 -16.79
CA GLY A 213 16.91 -23.56 -17.00
C GLY A 213 15.42 -23.40 -17.32
N ASN A 214 14.85 -22.23 -17.17
CA ASN A 214 13.51 -21.88 -17.65
C ASN A 214 13.59 -21.31 -19.09
N LYS A 215 12.56 -21.59 -19.91
CA LYS A 215 12.49 -21.13 -21.31
C LYS A 215 11.06 -20.66 -21.60
N PHE A 216 10.60 -19.63 -20.89
CA PHE A 216 9.29 -19.04 -21.11
C PHE A 216 9.36 -17.85 -22.07
N GLU A 217 8.44 -17.81 -23.02
CA GLU A 217 8.09 -16.59 -23.74
C GLU A 217 7.08 -15.82 -22.88
N ILE A 218 7.38 -14.58 -22.53
CA ILE A 218 6.48 -13.79 -21.68
C ILE A 218 5.90 -12.65 -22.50
N VAL A 219 4.58 -12.66 -22.62
CA VAL A 219 3.80 -11.56 -23.19
C VAL A 219 3.33 -10.69 -22.04
N GLU A 220 3.62 -9.40 -22.10
CA GLU A 220 3.28 -8.42 -21.09
C GLU A 220 2.17 -7.50 -21.61
N VAL A 221 1.14 -7.28 -20.79
CA VAL A 221 0.06 -6.32 -21.05
C VAL A 221 -0.25 -5.52 -19.79
N VAL A 222 -0.79 -4.33 -19.95
CA VAL A 222 -1.09 -3.42 -18.84
C VAL A 222 -2.60 -3.43 -18.53
N GLY A 223 -2.97 -4.01 -17.39
CA GLY A 223 -4.34 -4.12 -16.90
C GLY A 223 -4.77 -3.00 -15.96
N ASN A 224 -3.83 -2.15 -15.48
CA ASN A 224 -4.08 -1.03 -14.57
C ASN A 224 -4.82 -1.40 -13.27
N TRP A 225 -4.75 -2.67 -12.85
CA TRP A 225 -5.52 -3.24 -11.70
C TRP A 225 -7.04 -3.08 -11.85
N ASP A 226 -7.55 -2.95 -13.07
CA ASP A 226 -8.96 -2.74 -13.38
C ASP A 226 -9.53 -3.93 -14.14
N ASP A 227 -10.68 -4.44 -13.70
CA ASP A 227 -11.31 -5.64 -14.29
C ASP A 227 -11.65 -5.45 -15.77
N GLY A 228 -12.19 -4.29 -16.16
CA GLY A 228 -12.57 -4.01 -17.54
C GLY A 228 -11.36 -3.90 -18.46
N THR A 229 -10.33 -3.18 -18.00
CA THR A 229 -9.06 -3.03 -18.73
C THR A 229 -8.36 -4.38 -18.85
N ALA A 230 -8.25 -5.15 -17.76
CA ALA A 230 -7.63 -6.46 -17.77
C ALA A 230 -8.38 -7.42 -18.72
N GLN A 231 -9.72 -7.44 -18.70
CA GLN A 231 -10.52 -8.24 -19.63
C GLN A 231 -10.21 -7.89 -21.09
N LYS A 232 -10.17 -6.59 -21.40
CA LYS A 232 -9.87 -6.11 -22.75
C LYS A 232 -8.47 -6.54 -23.22
N VAL A 233 -7.42 -6.22 -22.44
CA VAL A 233 -6.03 -6.48 -22.87
C VAL A 233 -5.71 -7.97 -22.92
N VAL A 234 -6.32 -8.80 -22.07
CA VAL A 234 -6.21 -10.26 -22.14
C VAL A 234 -6.93 -10.82 -23.36
N ALA A 235 -8.12 -10.33 -23.69
CA ALA A 235 -8.83 -10.72 -24.91
C ALA A 235 -8.02 -10.37 -26.17
N ASP A 236 -7.44 -9.17 -26.23
CA ASP A 236 -6.57 -8.72 -27.33
C ASP A 236 -5.32 -9.62 -27.43
N ALA A 237 -4.67 -9.95 -26.31
CA ALA A 237 -3.51 -10.83 -26.26
C ALA A 237 -3.87 -12.26 -26.75
N VAL A 238 -5.00 -12.81 -26.34
CA VAL A 238 -5.48 -14.12 -26.81
C VAL A 238 -5.80 -14.10 -28.29
N ALA A 239 -6.38 -13.02 -28.79
CA ALA A 239 -6.67 -12.88 -30.24
C ALA A 239 -5.38 -12.91 -31.10
N VAL A 240 -4.31 -12.29 -30.62
CA VAL A 240 -3.01 -12.22 -31.32
C VAL A 240 -2.22 -13.52 -31.15
N HIS A 241 -2.00 -13.95 -29.91
CA HIS A 241 -1.06 -15.05 -29.58
C HIS A 241 -1.71 -16.42 -29.56
N LYS A 242 -3.03 -16.51 -29.61
CA LYS A 242 -3.88 -17.71 -29.66
C LYS A 242 -3.83 -18.58 -28.41
N LYS A 243 -2.66 -18.88 -27.85
CA LYS A 243 -2.50 -19.80 -26.72
C LYS A 243 -1.49 -19.26 -25.71
N PHE A 244 -1.86 -19.37 -24.44
CA PHE A 244 -0.99 -19.22 -23.28
C PHE A 244 -1.02 -20.51 -22.45
N ASP A 245 0.06 -20.77 -21.72
CA ASP A 245 0.21 -21.93 -20.84
C ASP A 245 -0.02 -21.55 -19.36
N GLY A 246 0.07 -20.28 -19.03
CA GLY A 246 -0.20 -19.72 -17.71
C GLY A 246 -0.38 -18.21 -17.73
N MET A 247 -1.01 -17.65 -16.72
CA MET A 247 -1.25 -16.21 -16.59
C MET A 247 -1.01 -15.73 -15.17
N ILE A 248 -0.28 -14.62 -15.00
CA ILE A 248 -0.25 -13.88 -13.74
C ILE A 248 -0.94 -12.53 -13.91
N VAL A 249 -1.67 -12.11 -12.88
CA VAL A 249 -2.48 -10.89 -12.91
C VAL A 249 -2.26 -10.12 -11.61
N GLN A 250 -1.68 -8.94 -11.72
CA GLN A 250 -1.39 -8.11 -10.56
C GLN A 250 -2.63 -7.43 -9.94
N GLY A 251 -3.80 -7.55 -10.58
CA GLY A 251 -5.10 -7.01 -10.21
C GLY A 251 -6.00 -6.88 -11.43
N GLY A 252 -7.33 -6.89 -11.23
CA GLY A 252 -8.30 -7.08 -12.32
C GLY A 252 -8.40 -8.54 -12.74
N SER A 253 -8.11 -9.45 -11.82
CA SER A 253 -8.02 -10.89 -12.06
C SER A 253 -9.36 -11.51 -12.46
N THR A 254 -10.47 -10.93 -11.99
CA THR A 254 -11.82 -11.35 -12.41
C THR A 254 -12.04 -11.10 -13.90
N GLY A 255 -11.68 -9.92 -14.38
CA GLY A 255 -11.77 -9.54 -15.79
C GLY A 255 -10.85 -10.38 -16.67
N ALA A 256 -9.61 -10.59 -16.23
CA ALA A 256 -8.64 -11.41 -16.94
C ALA A 256 -9.12 -12.86 -17.16
N VAL A 257 -9.69 -13.49 -16.14
CA VAL A 257 -10.25 -14.86 -16.27
C VAL A 257 -11.50 -14.86 -17.15
N ARG A 258 -12.35 -13.83 -17.06
CA ARG A 258 -13.51 -13.72 -17.97
C ARG A 258 -13.09 -13.65 -19.43
N ALA A 259 -12.02 -12.93 -19.74
CA ALA A 259 -11.51 -12.87 -21.11
C ALA A 259 -11.12 -14.25 -21.65
N LEU A 260 -10.50 -15.13 -20.84
CA LEU A 260 -10.21 -16.50 -21.22
C LEU A 260 -11.49 -17.30 -21.50
N ILE A 261 -12.52 -17.13 -20.65
CA ILE A 261 -13.82 -17.80 -20.80
C ILE A 261 -14.52 -17.34 -22.09
N ASP A 262 -14.61 -16.04 -22.32
CA ASP A 262 -15.29 -15.44 -23.47
C ASP A 262 -14.59 -15.83 -24.80
N ALA A 263 -13.25 -15.90 -24.79
CA ALA A 263 -12.44 -16.33 -25.91
C ALA A 263 -12.46 -17.86 -26.14
N LYS A 264 -13.15 -18.63 -25.26
CA LYS A 264 -13.11 -20.11 -25.26
C LYS A 264 -11.67 -20.66 -25.20
N HIS A 265 -10.77 -19.92 -24.58
CA HIS A 265 -9.40 -20.38 -24.35
C HIS A 265 -9.42 -21.56 -23.37
N PRO A 266 -8.62 -22.61 -23.56
CA PRO A 266 -8.47 -23.66 -22.56
C PRO A 266 -8.13 -23.06 -21.19
N MET A 267 -8.69 -23.60 -20.11
CA MET A 267 -8.33 -23.14 -18.76
C MET A 267 -6.88 -23.44 -18.47
N ILE A 268 -6.18 -22.47 -17.92
CA ILE A 268 -4.75 -22.48 -17.60
C ILE A 268 -4.53 -22.14 -16.15
N PRO A 269 -3.36 -22.42 -15.56
CA PRO A 269 -2.98 -21.90 -14.25
C PRO A 269 -3.03 -20.38 -14.23
N VAL A 270 -3.69 -19.80 -13.22
CA VAL A 270 -3.79 -18.34 -13.03
C VAL A 270 -3.38 -17.98 -11.60
N ALA A 271 -2.36 -17.13 -11.46
CA ALA A 271 -2.02 -16.49 -10.21
C ALA A 271 -2.51 -15.04 -10.23
N GLY A 272 -3.27 -14.64 -9.21
CA GLY A 272 -3.93 -13.34 -9.19
C GLY A 272 -4.12 -12.76 -7.79
N GLU A 273 -4.68 -11.56 -7.73
CA GLU A 273 -4.94 -10.80 -6.51
C GLU A 273 -6.06 -11.44 -5.66
N SER A 274 -6.16 -11.03 -4.40
CA SER A 274 -7.17 -11.53 -3.43
C SER A 274 -8.57 -10.94 -3.65
N GLU A 275 -9.03 -10.93 -4.90
CA GLU A 275 -10.34 -10.39 -5.28
C GLU A 275 -11.45 -11.42 -5.10
N ASN A 276 -12.60 -11.01 -4.56
CA ASN A 276 -13.75 -11.89 -4.37
C ASN A 276 -14.28 -12.50 -5.68
N GLY A 277 -14.34 -11.70 -6.74
CA GLY A 277 -14.77 -12.16 -8.07
C GLY A 277 -13.85 -13.22 -8.65
N PHE A 278 -12.53 -13.02 -8.54
CA PHE A 278 -11.52 -13.99 -8.97
C PHE A 278 -11.64 -15.31 -8.18
N ARG A 279 -11.70 -15.23 -6.85
CA ARG A 279 -11.83 -16.40 -5.97
C ARG A 279 -13.12 -17.19 -6.22
N LYS A 280 -14.21 -16.47 -6.52
CA LYS A 280 -15.47 -17.10 -6.94
C LYS A 280 -15.29 -17.88 -8.26
N LEU A 281 -14.66 -17.27 -9.26
CA LEU A 281 -14.37 -17.97 -10.53
C LEU A 281 -13.46 -19.16 -10.33
N CYS A 282 -12.42 -19.06 -9.46
CA CYS A 282 -11.55 -20.19 -9.12
C CYS A 282 -12.33 -21.38 -8.52
N ALA A 283 -13.31 -21.11 -7.66
CA ALA A 283 -14.16 -22.16 -7.09
C ALA A 283 -15.11 -22.77 -8.15
N GLU A 284 -15.79 -21.94 -8.93
CA GLU A 284 -16.83 -22.37 -9.88
C GLU A 284 -16.25 -23.09 -11.10
N ARG A 285 -15.06 -22.64 -11.58
CA ARG A 285 -14.41 -23.14 -12.80
C ARG A 285 -13.33 -24.20 -12.56
N ALA A 286 -13.12 -24.60 -11.29
CA ALA A 286 -12.21 -25.70 -10.97
C ALA A 286 -12.55 -26.99 -11.74
N LYS A 287 -13.84 -27.30 -11.90
CA LYS A 287 -14.34 -28.44 -12.69
C LYS A 287 -14.01 -28.35 -14.19
N ASP A 288 -13.79 -27.13 -14.70
CA ASP A 288 -13.45 -26.87 -16.10
C ASP A 288 -11.90 -26.82 -16.29
N GLY A 289 -11.14 -27.13 -15.24
CA GLY A 289 -9.67 -27.19 -15.25
C GLY A 289 -8.97 -25.90 -14.87
N LEU A 290 -9.69 -24.85 -14.41
CA LEU A 290 -9.07 -23.64 -13.87
C LEU A 290 -8.42 -23.95 -12.52
N ILE A 291 -7.11 -23.79 -12.43
CA ILE A 291 -6.39 -23.82 -11.15
C ILE A 291 -5.86 -22.43 -10.82
N CYS A 292 -6.00 -22.03 -9.59
CA CYS A 292 -5.67 -20.67 -9.17
C CYS A 292 -4.74 -20.62 -7.97
N ASN A 293 -4.00 -19.50 -7.90
CA ASN A 293 -3.34 -19.00 -6.71
C ASN A 293 -3.79 -17.55 -6.50
N SER A 294 -4.35 -17.25 -5.35
CA SER A 294 -4.80 -15.89 -5.00
C SER A 294 -4.00 -15.38 -3.80
N LEU A 295 -3.26 -14.30 -4.02
CA LEU A 295 -2.42 -13.65 -3.01
C LEU A 295 -2.77 -12.17 -2.93
N GLY A 296 -2.47 -11.56 -1.79
CA GLY A 296 -2.57 -10.13 -1.59
C GLY A 296 -3.35 -9.75 -0.34
N GLN A 297 -3.08 -8.58 0.17
CA GLN A 297 -3.70 -8.05 1.37
C GLN A 297 -5.07 -7.45 1.06
N SER A 298 -5.93 -7.50 2.06
CA SER A 298 -7.23 -6.84 1.96
C SER A 298 -7.08 -5.32 2.03
N PRO A 299 -8.06 -4.55 1.52
CA PRO A 299 -8.13 -3.09 1.70
C PRO A 299 -8.09 -2.63 3.16
N GLY A 300 -8.30 -3.54 4.13
CA GLY A 300 -8.15 -3.31 5.57
C GLY A 300 -6.76 -2.91 6.03
N LEU A 301 -5.74 -3.03 5.17
CA LEU A 301 -4.40 -2.50 5.39
C LEU A 301 -4.42 -1.03 5.82
N VAL A 302 -5.37 -0.23 5.34
CA VAL A 302 -5.57 1.15 5.76
C VAL A 302 -5.80 1.29 7.28
N ALA A 303 -6.47 0.33 7.92
CA ALA A 303 -6.70 0.37 9.36
C ALA A 303 -5.40 0.23 10.16
N ILE A 304 -4.47 -0.63 9.70
CA ILE A 304 -3.15 -0.76 10.32
C ILE A 304 -2.37 0.55 10.19
N SER A 305 -2.45 1.20 9.03
CA SER A 305 -1.79 2.49 8.77
C SER A 305 -2.36 3.62 9.63
N MET A 306 -3.68 3.66 9.82
CA MET A 306 -4.34 4.60 10.74
C MET A 306 -3.91 4.37 12.20
N LYS A 307 -3.85 3.10 12.62
CA LYS A 307 -3.39 2.71 13.95
C LYS A 307 -1.93 3.09 14.18
N ALA A 308 -1.07 2.86 13.20
CA ALA A 308 0.34 3.26 13.23
C ALA A 308 0.50 4.78 13.34
N ALA A 309 -0.30 5.56 12.58
CA ALA A 309 -0.30 7.02 12.67
C ALA A 309 -0.67 7.52 14.06
N VAL A 310 -1.72 6.95 14.68
CA VAL A 310 -2.14 7.31 16.04
C VAL A 310 -1.07 6.92 17.08
N ALA A 311 -0.48 5.74 16.98
CA ALA A 311 0.60 5.31 17.86
C ALA A 311 1.82 6.25 17.78
N ALA A 312 2.21 6.65 16.57
CA ALA A 312 3.29 7.62 16.36
C ALA A 312 2.97 8.99 16.98
N LEU A 313 1.73 9.51 16.82
CA LEU A 313 1.27 10.75 17.43
C LEU A 313 1.24 10.69 18.96
N GLN A 314 1.06 9.50 19.53
CA GLN A 314 1.16 9.26 20.97
C GLN A 314 2.59 9.15 21.49
N GLY A 315 3.59 9.33 20.61
CA GLY A 315 5.01 9.24 20.98
C GLY A 315 5.52 7.81 21.14
N LYS A 316 4.81 6.82 20.60
CA LYS A 316 5.25 5.42 20.65
C LYS A 316 6.40 5.17 19.71
N VAL A 317 7.27 4.22 20.06
CA VAL A 317 8.37 3.77 19.21
C VAL A 317 7.81 2.89 18.09
N MET A 318 8.03 3.27 16.84
CA MET A 318 7.44 2.62 15.67
C MET A 318 8.51 2.12 14.70
N PRO A 319 8.37 0.95 14.08
CA PRO A 319 9.25 0.54 13.00
C PRO A 319 9.13 1.51 11.82
N GLN A 320 10.25 1.85 11.20
CA GLN A 320 10.27 2.68 9.99
C GLN A 320 9.49 2.01 8.83
N LEU A 321 9.61 0.71 8.69
CA LEU A 321 8.83 -0.09 7.75
C LEU A 321 8.15 -1.23 8.50
N ILE A 322 6.81 -1.18 8.51
CA ILE A 322 5.94 -2.17 9.14
C ILE A 322 5.57 -3.23 8.11
N SER A 323 5.89 -4.48 8.41
CA SER A 323 5.58 -5.64 7.58
C SER A 323 4.19 -6.17 7.90
N VAL A 324 3.38 -6.38 6.86
CA VAL A 324 2.09 -7.03 6.95
C VAL A 324 2.14 -8.37 6.18
N PRO A 325 1.62 -9.47 6.74
CA PRO A 325 1.65 -10.77 6.08
C PRO A 325 0.80 -10.78 4.81
N ILE A 326 1.20 -11.59 3.83
CA ILE A 326 0.47 -11.80 2.59
C ILE A 326 -0.44 -13.03 2.74
N PRO A 327 -1.76 -12.88 2.85
CA PRO A 327 -2.67 -14.00 2.81
C PRO A 327 -2.65 -14.68 1.44
N GLN A 328 -2.65 -16.00 1.45
CA GLN A 328 -2.64 -16.81 0.25
C GLN A 328 -3.71 -17.90 0.30
N THR A 329 -4.41 -18.09 -0.80
CA THR A 329 -5.32 -19.21 -1.02
C THR A 329 -5.02 -19.87 -2.36
N GLN A 330 -4.84 -21.17 -2.36
CA GLN A 330 -4.52 -21.96 -3.56
C GLN A 330 -5.55 -23.05 -3.81
N HIS A 331 -5.69 -23.43 -5.08
CA HIS A 331 -6.45 -24.63 -5.45
C HIS A 331 -5.92 -25.86 -4.66
N PRO A 332 -6.80 -26.73 -4.11
CA PRO A 332 -8.26 -26.74 -4.27
C PRO A 332 -9.03 -25.98 -3.18
N ASN A 333 -8.41 -25.12 -2.38
CA ASN A 333 -8.98 -24.58 -1.14
C ASN A 333 -9.93 -23.37 -1.34
N PHE A 334 -10.33 -23.06 -2.57
CA PHE A 334 -11.32 -22.01 -2.81
C PHE A 334 -12.73 -22.49 -2.42
N LYS A 335 -13.44 -21.65 -1.66
CA LYS A 335 -14.81 -21.94 -1.20
C LYS A 335 -15.75 -20.86 -1.73
N ALA A 336 -16.87 -21.30 -2.31
CA ALA A 336 -17.95 -20.39 -2.70
C ALA A 336 -18.52 -19.67 -1.46
N GLY A 337 -18.83 -18.39 -1.61
CA GLY A 337 -19.43 -17.58 -0.54
C GLY A 337 -18.46 -17.05 0.52
N VAL A 338 -17.16 -17.35 0.44
CA VAL A 338 -16.14 -16.75 1.30
C VAL A 338 -15.65 -15.46 0.66
N ASN A 339 -15.94 -14.34 1.29
CA ASN A 339 -15.49 -13.01 0.86
C ASN A 339 -14.21 -12.62 1.60
N TYR A 340 -13.26 -12.01 0.88
CA TYR A 340 -12.02 -11.48 1.45
C TYR A 340 -12.01 -9.96 1.44
N PHE A 341 -12.58 -9.34 0.43
CA PHE A 341 -12.87 -7.89 0.38
C PHE A 341 -13.87 -7.55 -0.74
#